data_a20d21e81634be252b8a88b124206b39
#
_entry.id   a20d21e81634be252b8a88b124206b39
#
_cell.length_a   1.000
_cell.length_b   1.000
_cell.length_c   1.000
_cell.angle_alpha   90.00
_cell.angle_beta   90.00
_cell.angle_gamma   90.00
#
_symmetry.space_group_name_H-M   'P 1'
#
loop_
_entity.id
_entity.type
_entity.pdbx_description
1 polymer ?
#
loop_
_entity_poly.entity_id
_entity_poly.type
_entity_poly.pdbx_seq_one_letter_code
_entity_poly.pdbx_strand_id
1 'polypeptide(L)'
;DVDLEENLVGAIPDSVVGSIPALALYTKKRLRVAADHYFNAGVLLMNLDAMRECDFLNVFLRLLQSVTFQIAQDQDYLNGICKNRVEYVGFEWNTMPCDVHTNAPKLIHYNLDFKPWHRDDVAFGDVFWDYAERSGYLAEIREVREGYTEWHVARSAEETTHLIAMGKKQARKRTAN
;
A
#
# COMPACT_ATOMS: atom_id res chain seq x y z
N ASP A 1 -1.60 22.68 -2.14
CA ASP A 1 -1.31 22.44 -0.72
C ASP A 1 -2.50 21.70 -0.13
N VAL A 2 -2.23 20.68 0.70
CA VAL A 2 -3.24 19.91 1.45
C VAL A 2 -3.11 20.30 2.91
N ASP A 3 -4.17 20.83 3.50
CA ASP A 3 -4.23 21.06 4.93
C ASP A 3 -4.73 19.78 5.61
N LEU A 4 -3.93 19.23 6.50
CA LEU A 4 -4.29 18.03 7.25
C LEU A 4 -5.11 18.32 8.51
N GLU A 5 -5.22 19.60 8.89
CA GLU A 5 -5.91 20.00 10.12
C GLU A 5 -5.50 19.13 11.32
N GLU A 6 -6.45 18.42 11.92
CA GLU A 6 -6.21 17.49 13.05
C GLU A 6 -5.91 16.04 12.60
N ASN A 7 -5.92 15.78 11.28
CA ASN A 7 -5.63 14.44 10.77
C ASN A 7 -4.15 14.10 10.95
N LEU A 8 -3.87 12.82 11.14
CA LEU A 8 -2.51 12.30 11.28
C LEU A 8 -1.81 12.13 9.94
N VAL A 9 -2.57 11.75 8.91
CA VAL A 9 -2.06 11.48 7.58
C VAL A 9 -3.00 11.98 6.49
N GLY A 10 -2.41 12.41 5.36
CA GLY A 10 -3.07 12.48 4.07
C GLY A 10 -2.70 11.23 3.26
N ALA A 11 -3.68 10.53 2.73
CA ALA A 11 -3.47 9.24 2.08
C ALA A 11 -4.53 8.97 1.00
N ILE A 12 -4.31 7.91 0.21
CA ILE A 12 -5.22 7.46 -0.83
C ILE A 12 -5.78 6.08 -0.45
N PRO A 13 -7.08 5.79 -0.64
CA PRO A 13 -7.63 4.46 -0.40
C PRO A 13 -6.89 3.38 -1.20
N ASP A 14 -6.64 2.22 -0.58
CA ASP A 14 -6.09 1.05 -1.26
C ASP A 14 -7.21 0.27 -1.95
N SER A 15 -7.46 0.60 -3.20
CA SER A 15 -8.51 -0.01 -4.01
C SER A 15 -8.28 -1.50 -4.26
N VAL A 16 -7.01 -1.95 -4.28
CA VAL A 16 -6.68 -3.38 -4.45
C VAL A 16 -7.19 -4.19 -3.26
N VAL A 17 -6.93 -3.73 -2.04
CA VAL A 17 -7.47 -4.38 -0.83
C VAL A 17 -8.99 -4.31 -0.81
N GLY A 18 -9.57 -3.18 -1.21
CA GLY A 18 -11.02 -3.00 -1.30
C GLY A 18 -11.71 -3.95 -2.29
N SER A 19 -11.06 -4.25 -3.42
CA SER A 19 -11.60 -5.10 -4.49
C SER A 19 -11.59 -6.59 -4.17
N ILE A 20 -10.79 -7.04 -3.20
CA ILE A 20 -10.66 -8.45 -2.82
C ILE A 20 -11.54 -8.75 -1.58
N PRO A 21 -12.68 -9.48 -1.71
CA PRO A 21 -13.65 -9.66 -0.61
C PRO A 21 -13.05 -10.21 0.68
N ALA A 22 -12.03 -11.06 0.58
CA ALA A 22 -11.35 -11.64 1.74
C ALA A 22 -10.53 -10.60 2.51
N LEU A 23 -9.88 -9.68 1.80
CA LEU A 23 -9.08 -8.61 2.39
C LEU A 23 -9.99 -7.49 2.92
N ALA A 24 -11.04 -7.12 2.19
CA ALA A 24 -12.06 -6.19 2.67
C ALA A 24 -12.73 -6.68 3.97
N LEU A 25 -13.00 -8.00 4.08
CA LEU A 25 -13.49 -8.59 5.32
C LEU A 25 -12.44 -8.54 6.44
N TYR A 26 -11.18 -8.76 6.11
CA TYR A 26 -10.05 -8.69 7.04
C TYR A 26 -9.90 -7.28 7.63
N THR A 27 -9.86 -6.24 6.80
CA THR A 27 -9.74 -4.85 7.29
C THR A 27 -10.88 -4.49 8.22
N LYS A 28 -12.12 -4.84 7.85
CA LYS A 28 -13.32 -4.60 8.66
C LYS A 28 -13.29 -5.33 10.01
N LYS A 29 -12.86 -6.61 10.02
CA LYS A 29 -12.95 -7.46 11.23
C LYS A 29 -11.76 -7.30 12.16
N ARG A 30 -10.54 -7.13 11.61
CA ARG A 30 -9.30 -7.08 12.39
C ARG A 30 -8.88 -5.66 12.74
N LEU A 31 -8.96 -4.73 11.78
CA LEU A 31 -8.53 -3.35 11.98
C LEU A 31 -9.69 -2.43 12.38
N ARG A 32 -10.94 -2.87 12.14
CA ARG A 32 -12.15 -2.04 12.28
C ARG A 32 -12.10 -0.81 11.35
N VAL A 33 -11.57 -1.01 10.16
CA VAL A 33 -11.48 -0.05 9.06
C VAL A 33 -12.34 -0.57 7.92
N ALA A 34 -13.25 0.25 7.39
CA ALA A 34 -14.01 -0.09 6.19
C ALA A 34 -13.04 -0.17 5.00
N ALA A 35 -13.34 -1.03 4.03
CA ALA A 35 -12.40 -1.30 2.93
C ALA A 35 -12.14 -0.07 2.06
N ASP A 36 -13.13 0.78 1.88
CA ASP A 36 -13.05 2.07 1.18
C ASP A 36 -12.31 3.17 1.97
N HIS A 37 -12.05 2.92 3.26
CA HIS A 37 -11.28 3.79 4.15
C HIS A 37 -9.91 3.17 4.53
N TYR A 38 -9.58 2.01 3.97
CA TYR A 38 -8.26 1.43 4.15
C TYR A 38 -7.30 2.04 3.15
N PHE A 39 -6.31 2.81 3.63
CA PHE A 39 -5.39 3.55 2.77
C PHE A 39 -4.12 2.77 2.46
N ASN A 40 -3.53 3.07 1.29
CA ASN A 40 -2.22 2.59 0.88
C ASN A 40 -1.13 3.40 1.59
N ALA A 41 -0.16 2.71 2.20
CA ALA A 41 0.92 3.35 2.97
C ALA A 41 2.19 3.65 2.15
N GLY A 42 2.19 3.36 0.85
CA GLY A 42 3.36 3.62 0.00
C GLY A 42 3.61 5.09 -0.27
N VAL A 43 2.56 5.92 -0.20
CA VAL A 43 2.65 7.40 -0.30
C VAL A 43 1.79 8.02 0.77
N LEU A 44 2.43 8.76 1.68
CA LEU A 44 1.76 9.41 2.82
C LEU A 44 2.22 10.86 2.97
N LEU A 45 1.28 11.76 3.21
CA LEU A 45 1.53 13.06 3.78
C LEU A 45 1.33 12.96 5.29
N MET A 46 2.34 13.26 6.10
CA MET A 46 2.32 13.02 7.55
C MET A 46 2.27 14.34 8.32
N ASN A 47 1.30 14.48 9.22
CA ASN A 47 1.24 15.57 10.18
C ASN A 47 2.11 15.24 11.40
N LEU A 48 3.38 15.61 11.33
CA LEU A 48 4.36 15.24 12.37
C LEU A 48 4.06 15.91 13.72
N ASP A 49 3.44 17.08 13.74
CA ASP A 49 3.09 17.76 14.97
C ASP A 49 1.93 17.05 15.68
N ALA A 50 0.84 16.75 14.97
CA ALA A 50 -0.25 15.95 15.49
C ALA A 50 0.19 14.54 15.94
N MET A 51 1.18 13.95 15.23
CA MET A 51 1.77 12.66 15.62
C MET A 51 2.58 12.75 16.92
N ARG A 52 3.31 13.85 17.13
CA ARG A 52 4.05 14.09 18.38
C ARG A 52 3.08 14.31 19.54
N GLU A 53 2.05 15.12 19.33
CA GLU A 53 1.03 15.41 20.35
C GLU A 53 0.30 14.16 20.84
N CYS A 54 0.01 13.20 19.96
CA CYS A 54 -0.67 11.95 20.34
C CYS A 54 0.29 10.82 20.76
N ASP A 55 1.59 11.09 20.90
CA ASP A 55 2.59 10.10 21.26
C ASP A 55 2.60 8.87 20.32
N PHE A 56 2.49 9.14 19.01
CA PHE A 56 2.27 8.17 17.96
C PHE A 56 3.26 6.98 18.02
N LEU A 57 4.53 7.26 18.28
CA LEU A 57 5.56 6.20 18.36
C LEU A 57 5.23 5.18 19.45
N ASN A 58 4.88 5.63 20.65
CA ASN A 58 4.53 4.73 21.74
C ASN A 58 3.20 4.01 21.48
N VAL A 59 2.22 4.66 20.81
CA VAL A 59 0.99 3.99 20.36
C VAL A 59 1.34 2.86 19.38
N PHE A 60 2.19 3.11 18.40
CA PHE A 60 2.65 2.12 17.43
C PHE A 60 3.38 0.95 18.11
N LEU A 61 4.34 1.22 19.00
CA LEU A 61 5.09 0.20 19.72
C LEU A 61 4.19 -0.68 20.61
N ARG A 62 3.23 -0.10 21.30
CA ARG A 62 2.24 -0.85 22.08
C ARG A 62 1.38 -1.76 21.19
N LEU A 63 0.97 -1.26 20.02
CA LEU A 63 0.19 -2.06 19.09
C LEU A 63 0.99 -3.23 18.52
N LEU A 64 2.27 -3.01 18.17
CA LEU A 64 3.19 -4.07 17.74
C LEU A 64 3.34 -5.18 18.78
N GLN A 65 3.38 -4.83 20.07
CA GLN A 65 3.49 -5.80 21.16
C GLN A 65 2.20 -6.58 21.41
N SER A 66 1.05 -5.97 21.14
CA SER A 66 -0.28 -6.54 21.47
C SER A 66 -0.91 -7.33 20.34
N VAL A 67 -0.62 -6.97 19.10
CA VAL A 67 -1.26 -7.56 17.90
C VAL A 67 -0.22 -7.76 16.81
N THR A 68 -0.23 -8.94 16.18
CA THR A 68 0.55 -9.21 14.97
C THR A 68 -0.37 -9.18 13.77
N PHE A 69 -0.18 -8.20 12.88
CA PHE A 69 -0.77 -8.17 11.56
C PHE A 69 0.16 -8.86 10.55
N GLN A 70 -0.40 -9.62 9.62
CA GLN A 70 0.37 -10.49 8.73
C GLN A 70 0.07 -10.27 7.25
N ILE A 71 -0.84 -9.35 6.92
CA ILE A 71 -1.27 -9.13 5.52
C ILE A 71 -0.43 -8.03 4.88
N ALA A 72 -0.50 -6.83 5.38
CA ALA A 72 0.20 -5.67 4.83
C ALA A 72 1.04 -4.96 5.90
N GLN A 73 1.55 -5.71 6.86
CA GLN A 73 2.53 -5.29 7.88
C GLN A 73 2.32 -3.85 8.38
N ASP A 74 3.25 -2.95 8.04
CA ASP A 74 3.22 -1.53 8.41
C ASP A 74 1.93 -0.81 8.00
N GLN A 75 1.40 -1.08 6.82
CA GLN A 75 0.14 -0.50 6.34
C GLN A 75 -1.04 -0.87 7.25
N ASP A 76 -1.10 -2.11 7.74
CA ASP A 76 -2.15 -2.55 8.68
C ASP A 76 -2.05 -1.79 10.02
N TYR A 77 -0.84 -1.61 10.56
CA TYR A 77 -0.64 -0.87 11.80
C TYR A 77 -1.00 0.60 11.65
N LEU A 78 -0.55 1.24 10.56
CA LEU A 78 -0.87 2.64 10.26
C LEU A 78 -2.38 2.85 10.11
N ASN A 79 -3.06 2.00 9.34
CA ASN A 79 -4.52 2.05 9.20
C ASN A 79 -5.25 1.83 10.54
N GLY A 80 -4.73 0.92 11.38
CA GLY A 80 -5.30 0.67 12.71
C GLY A 80 -5.18 1.86 13.66
N ILE A 81 -4.08 2.62 13.58
CA ILE A 81 -3.80 3.78 14.44
C ILE A 81 -4.48 5.03 13.90
N CYS A 82 -4.30 5.31 12.61
CA CYS A 82 -4.74 6.56 11.99
C CYS A 82 -6.22 6.59 11.64
N LYS A 83 -6.95 5.48 11.76
CA LYS A 83 -8.40 5.44 11.44
C LYS A 83 -9.15 6.61 12.10
N ASN A 84 -10.05 7.22 11.35
CA ASN A 84 -10.81 8.43 11.72
C ASN A 84 -9.95 9.72 11.82
N ARG A 85 -8.69 9.68 11.46
CA ARG A 85 -7.76 10.83 11.39
C ARG A 85 -6.95 10.79 10.09
N VAL A 86 -7.66 10.59 8.97
CA VAL A 86 -7.08 10.52 7.63
C VAL A 86 -7.77 11.55 6.74
N GLU A 87 -6.99 12.39 6.10
CA GLU A 87 -7.43 13.21 4.97
C GLU A 87 -7.24 12.43 3.68
N TYR A 88 -8.33 12.14 2.95
CA TYR A 88 -8.22 11.42 1.69
C TYR A 88 -7.95 12.39 0.55
N VAL A 89 -6.79 12.22 -0.09
CA VAL A 89 -6.36 13.04 -1.24
C VAL A 89 -6.65 12.33 -2.56
N GLY A 90 -6.50 13.06 -3.67
CA GLY A 90 -6.83 12.53 -4.99
C GLY A 90 -5.87 11.41 -5.45
N PHE A 91 -6.41 10.46 -6.24
CA PHE A 91 -5.67 9.29 -6.77
C PHE A 91 -4.46 9.66 -7.63
N GLU A 92 -4.40 10.87 -8.16
CA GLU A 92 -3.27 11.37 -8.92
C GLU A 92 -1.96 11.41 -8.11
N TRP A 93 -2.03 11.46 -6.78
CA TRP A 93 -0.88 11.50 -5.87
C TRP A 93 -0.35 10.14 -5.43
N ASN A 94 -1.05 9.06 -5.80
CA ASN A 94 -0.58 7.69 -5.59
C ASN A 94 -1.21 6.78 -6.66
N THR A 95 -0.93 7.07 -7.92
CA THR A 95 -1.45 6.28 -9.04
C THR A 95 -0.73 4.94 -9.10
N MET A 96 -1.45 3.87 -8.84
CA MET A 96 -0.95 2.50 -8.88
C MET A 96 -1.24 1.88 -10.26
N PRO A 97 -0.22 1.39 -11.00
CA PRO A 97 -0.43 0.78 -12.31
C PRO A 97 -1.32 -0.47 -12.31
N CYS A 98 -1.49 -1.13 -11.16
CA CYS A 98 -2.40 -2.26 -10.99
C CYS A 98 -3.88 -1.87 -10.94
N ASP A 99 -4.18 -0.57 -10.69
CA ASP A 99 -5.55 -0.05 -10.59
C ASP A 99 -5.57 1.45 -10.89
N VAL A 100 -5.68 1.78 -12.16
CA VAL A 100 -5.55 3.15 -12.68
C VAL A 100 -6.86 3.92 -12.56
N HIS A 101 -6.88 4.95 -11.74
CA HIS A 101 -8.02 5.83 -11.51
C HIS A 101 -7.91 7.20 -12.20
N THR A 102 -6.77 7.54 -12.82
CA THR A 102 -6.52 8.83 -13.47
C THR A 102 -5.62 8.72 -14.69
N ASN A 103 -5.83 9.56 -15.67
CA ASN A 103 -4.97 9.70 -16.85
C ASN A 103 -3.87 10.77 -16.65
N ALA A 104 -3.88 11.49 -15.54
CA ALA A 104 -2.96 12.58 -15.24
C ALA A 104 -2.29 12.36 -13.87
N PRO A 105 -1.46 11.32 -13.73
CA PRO A 105 -0.76 11.04 -12.49
C PRO A 105 0.22 12.15 -12.14
N LYS A 106 0.29 12.54 -10.89
CA LYS A 106 1.33 13.42 -10.33
C LYS A 106 2.42 12.63 -9.65
N LEU A 107 2.06 11.45 -9.11
CA LEU A 107 2.99 10.48 -8.56
C LEU A 107 2.54 9.07 -8.98
N ILE A 108 3.44 8.30 -9.58
CA ILE A 108 3.19 6.91 -9.97
C ILE A 108 3.91 6.00 -8.99
N HIS A 109 3.15 5.11 -8.36
CA HIS A 109 3.65 4.14 -7.40
C HIS A 109 3.65 2.73 -8.02
N TYR A 110 4.77 2.33 -8.59
CA TYR A 110 4.96 0.99 -9.16
C TYR A 110 5.05 -0.05 -8.04
N ASN A 111 3.91 -0.55 -7.61
CA ASN A 111 3.79 -1.49 -6.50
C ASN A 111 3.56 -2.94 -6.97
N LEU A 112 3.69 -3.88 -6.07
CA LEU A 112 3.51 -5.32 -6.32
C LEU A 112 4.32 -5.79 -7.54
N ASP A 113 3.72 -6.55 -8.45
CA ASP A 113 4.33 -7.04 -9.69
C ASP A 113 4.21 -6.07 -10.86
N PHE A 114 3.48 -4.98 -10.68
CA PHE A 114 3.27 -3.96 -11.71
C PHE A 114 4.45 -2.98 -11.78
N LYS A 115 5.63 -3.54 -12.04
CA LYS A 115 6.91 -2.83 -12.14
C LYS A 115 7.43 -2.91 -13.57
N PRO A 116 7.76 -1.79 -14.22
CA PRO A 116 8.24 -1.78 -15.61
C PRO A 116 9.52 -2.60 -15.85
N TRP A 117 10.31 -2.82 -14.80
CA TRP A 117 11.48 -3.69 -14.85
C TRP A 117 11.18 -5.17 -14.56
N HIS A 118 9.90 -5.54 -14.44
CA HIS A 118 9.43 -6.92 -14.37
C HIS A 118 8.57 -7.28 -15.57
N ARG A 119 7.77 -6.33 -16.10
CA ARG A 119 6.76 -6.60 -17.12
C ARG A 119 6.74 -5.49 -18.17
N ASP A 120 6.31 -5.84 -19.40
CA ASP A 120 6.15 -4.88 -20.50
C ASP A 120 4.82 -4.13 -20.48
N ASP A 121 3.78 -4.75 -19.94
CA ASP A 121 2.39 -4.28 -19.97
C ASP A 121 1.98 -3.43 -18.76
N VAL A 122 2.92 -2.68 -18.19
CA VAL A 122 2.68 -1.85 -17.01
C VAL A 122 2.22 -0.45 -17.43
N ALA A 123 1.09 -0.01 -16.91
CA ALA A 123 0.62 1.35 -17.14
C ALA A 123 1.69 2.39 -16.72
N PHE A 124 1.88 3.41 -17.55
CA PHE A 124 2.92 4.45 -17.37
C PHE A 124 4.36 3.89 -17.35
N GLY A 125 4.59 2.72 -17.93
CA GLY A 125 5.93 2.12 -18.00
C GLY A 125 6.92 2.98 -18.79
N ASP A 126 6.45 3.69 -19.82
CA ASP A 126 7.21 4.67 -20.60
C ASP A 126 7.81 5.78 -19.72
N VAL A 127 7.03 6.28 -18.78
CA VAL A 127 7.50 7.30 -17.81
C VAL A 127 8.66 6.76 -16.97
N PHE A 128 8.55 5.51 -16.49
CA PHE A 128 9.65 4.89 -15.75
C PHE A 128 10.92 4.77 -16.59
N TRP A 129 10.81 4.30 -17.84
CA TRP A 129 11.96 4.10 -18.71
C TRP A 129 12.64 5.41 -19.10
N ASP A 130 11.88 6.50 -19.30
CA ASP A 130 12.45 7.84 -19.51
C ASP A 130 13.30 8.30 -18.30
N TYR A 131 12.84 8.06 -17.07
CA TYR A 131 13.63 8.32 -15.88
C TYR A 131 14.84 7.38 -15.74
N ALA A 132 14.68 6.11 -16.07
CA ALA A 132 15.75 5.12 -16.00
C ALA A 132 16.90 5.49 -16.95
N GLU A 133 16.61 5.94 -18.17
CA GLU A 133 17.60 6.41 -19.14
C GLU A 133 18.42 7.59 -18.61
N ARG A 134 17.79 8.49 -17.87
CA ARG A 134 18.45 9.68 -17.28
C ARG A 134 19.15 9.41 -15.95
N SER A 135 18.89 8.28 -15.30
CA SER A 135 19.37 7.98 -13.95
C SER A 135 20.86 7.60 -13.88
N GLY A 136 21.43 7.11 -15.00
CA GLY A 136 22.76 6.48 -15.04
C GLY A 136 22.77 5.01 -14.61
N TYR A 137 21.63 4.41 -14.22
CA TYR A 137 21.47 3.02 -13.76
C TYR A 137 20.75 2.12 -14.77
N LEU A 138 20.63 2.54 -16.03
CA LEU A 138 19.85 1.82 -17.03
C LEU A 138 20.36 0.38 -17.26
N ALA A 139 21.68 0.18 -17.22
CA ALA A 139 22.27 -1.14 -17.46
C ALA A 139 21.88 -2.11 -16.34
N GLU A 140 22.01 -1.70 -15.10
CA GLU A 140 21.66 -2.48 -13.92
C GLU A 140 20.16 -2.79 -13.87
N ILE A 141 19.31 -1.82 -14.25
CA ILE A 141 17.86 -2.02 -14.32
C ILE A 141 17.50 -3.06 -15.39
N ARG A 142 18.19 -3.04 -16.54
CA ARG A 142 17.99 -4.04 -17.61
C ARG A 142 18.46 -5.42 -17.19
N GLU A 143 19.57 -5.53 -16.49
CA GLU A 143 20.06 -6.80 -15.93
C GLU A 143 19.04 -7.40 -14.95
N VAL A 144 18.45 -6.59 -14.05
CA VAL A 144 17.37 -7.04 -13.15
C VAL A 144 16.17 -7.54 -13.97
N ARG A 145 15.81 -6.86 -15.06
CA ARG A 145 14.71 -7.26 -15.93
C ARG A 145 14.97 -8.60 -16.60
N GLU A 146 16.17 -8.80 -17.16
CA GLU A 146 16.57 -10.06 -17.79
C GLU A 146 16.55 -11.25 -16.81
N GLY A 147 16.84 -10.97 -15.53
CA GLY A 147 16.76 -11.94 -14.44
C GLY A 147 15.34 -12.27 -13.98
N TYR A 148 14.32 -11.48 -14.39
CA TYR A 148 12.93 -11.70 -13.99
C TYR A 148 12.26 -12.70 -14.94
N THR A 149 12.01 -13.91 -14.45
CA THR A 149 11.56 -15.06 -15.23
C THR A 149 10.12 -15.48 -14.91
N GLU A 150 9.57 -16.42 -15.68
CA GLU A 150 8.26 -17.04 -15.40
C GLU A 150 8.15 -17.64 -14.00
N TRP A 151 9.26 -18.09 -13.42
CA TRP A 151 9.29 -18.57 -12.04
C TRP A 151 8.91 -17.46 -11.05
N HIS A 152 9.40 -16.23 -11.25
CA HIS A 152 9.04 -15.09 -10.39
C HIS A 152 7.56 -14.74 -10.52
N VAL A 153 7.01 -14.80 -11.74
CA VAL A 153 5.57 -14.56 -11.99
C VAL A 153 4.71 -15.60 -11.27
N ALA A 154 5.07 -16.87 -11.40
CA ALA A 154 4.34 -17.98 -10.75
C ALA A 154 4.40 -17.84 -9.21
N ARG A 155 5.56 -17.53 -8.68
CA ARG A 155 5.75 -17.31 -7.24
C ARG A 155 4.90 -16.16 -6.70
N SER A 156 4.84 -15.05 -7.41
CA SER A 156 4.02 -13.91 -7.01
C SER A 156 2.53 -14.25 -7.00
N ALA A 157 2.04 -15.03 -7.95
CA ALA A 157 0.67 -15.51 -7.97
C ALA A 157 0.36 -16.43 -6.76
N GLU A 158 1.32 -17.29 -6.38
CA GLU A 158 1.21 -18.14 -5.18
C GLU A 158 1.18 -17.29 -3.91
N GLU A 159 2.05 -16.29 -3.78
CA GLU A 159 2.11 -15.37 -2.65
C GLU A 159 0.79 -14.59 -2.52
N THR A 160 0.22 -14.09 -3.61
CA THR A 160 -1.08 -13.44 -3.62
C THR A 160 -2.19 -14.38 -3.13
N THR A 161 -2.20 -15.63 -3.61
CA THR A 161 -3.17 -16.65 -3.17
C THR A 161 -3.03 -16.93 -1.68
N HIS A 162 -1.78 -17.02 -1.20
CA HIS A 162 -1.49 -17.23 0.22
C HIS A 162 -1.97 -16.05 1.09
N LEU A 163 -1.73 -14.80 0.66
CA LEU A 163 -2.21 -13.59 1.35
C LEU A 163 -3.74 -13.57 1.46
N ILE A 164 -4.46 -13.92 0.39
CA ILE A 164 -5.92 -14.02 0.39
C ILE A 164 -6.39 -15.08 1.40
N ALA A 165 -5.74 -16.23 1.44
CA ALA A 165 -6.06 -17.31 2.39
C ALA A 165 -5.79 -16.87 3.84
N MET A 166 -4.67 -16.17 4.07
CA MET A 166 -4.35 -15.59 5.37
C MET A 166 -5.38 -14.53 5.78
N GLY A 167 -5.80 -13.65 4.87
CA GLY A 167 -6.85 -12.66 5.11
C GLY A 167 -8.14 -13.30 5.62
N LYS A 168 -8.61 -14.38 4.94
CA LYS A 168 -9.77 -15.17 5.38
C LYS A 168 -9.57 -15.75 6.79
N LYS A 169 -8.39 -16.29 7.09
CA LYS A 169 -8.06 -16.88 8.40
C LYS A 169 -8.01 -15.81 9.49
N GLN A 170 -7.35 -14.67 9.20
CA GLN A 170 -7.23 -13.56 10.15
C GLN A 170 -8.59 -12.90 10.45
N ALA A 171 -9.46 -12.76 9.45
CA ALA A 171 -10.80 -12.19 9.64
C ALA A 171 -11.69 -13.03 10.60
N ARG A 172 -11.37 -14.32 10.79
CA ARG A 172 -12.09 -15.23 11.70
C ARG A 172 -11.56 -15.19 13.13
N LYS A 173 -10.33 -14.70 13.35
CA LYS A 173 -9.80 -14.59 14.71
C LYS A 173 -10.55 -13.51 15.46
N ARG A 174 -11.04 -13.83 16.66
CA ARG A 174 -11.59 -12.80 17.57
C ARG A 174 -10.48 -11.80 17.89
N THR A 175 -10.78 -10.51 17.78
CA THR A 175 -9.97 -9.48 18.44
C THR A 175 -10.02 -9.79 19.92
N ALA A 176 -8.89 -10.00 20.56
CA ALA A 176 -8.80 -9.95 22.00
C ALA A 176 -9.31 -8.55 22.41
N ASN A 177 -10.29 -8.52 23.31
CA ASN A 177 -10.83 -7.27 23.86
C ASN A 177 -9.75 -6.55 24.66
#